data_0154045f6ae27a8660f63060df1cb956
#
_entry.id   0154045f6ae27a8660f63060df1cb956
#
_cell.length_a   1.000
_cell.length_b   1.000
_cell.length_c   1.000
_cell.angle_alpha   90.00
_cell.angle_beta   90.00
_cell.angle_gamma   90.00
#
_symmetry.space_group_name_H-M   'P 1'
#
loop_
_entity.id
_entity.type
_entity.pdbx_description
1 polymer ?
#
loop_
_entity_poly.entity_id
_entity_poly.type
_entity_poly.pdbx_seq_one_letter_code
_entity_poly.pdbx_strand_id
1 'polypeptide(L)'
;MASPLTDRQWLLFLTLLPDVGRKTLRHVLERQQVRRETPAEILRLPDETLREEYRLPPRALRALREERAARLEETARLDAHLTRCGVRWLSFQDAAYPAALEAMPEPPAVLFLYGNHALLDGLTVALLGSHAISAEGLQELEQLAESLMAQGLTLLVSATQPAYQRALLCAVRHGAPYVLALDRGLLRAFGDDLRKEPFKQARVWQAEFDPAHALAISPFRPRDGWLASSGKYRDTLIGYLAGAVIVVEARPDGYIVQLCRELLQHGRTVYVMTQRLDRLPGNRQILEAGATPFTPQA
;
A
#
# COMPACT_ATOMS: atom_id res chain seq x y z
N MET A 1 32.93 0.15 -19.18
CA MET A 1 32.49 0.99 -18.02
C MET A 1 30.99 0.81 -17.91
N ALA A 2 30.49 0.39 -16.72
CA ALA A 2 29.06 0.28 -16.52
C ALA A 2 28.41 1.67 -16.63
N SER A 3 27.30 1.76 -17.36
CA SER A 3 26.49 3.00 -17.44
C SER A 3 26.14 3.49 -16.03
N PRO A 4 26.13 4.79 -15.78
CA PRO A 4 25.72 5.31 -14.48
C PRO A 4 24.28 4.85 -14.16
N LEU A 5 24.03 4.49 -12.91
CA LEU A 5 22.67 4.17 -12.44
C LEU A 5 21.77 5.39 -12.65
N THR A 6 20.60 5.18 -13.24
CA THR A 6 19.53 6.18 -13.19
C THR A 6 18.98 6.29 -11.76
N ASP A 7 18.34 7.41 -11.40
CA ASP A 7 17.73 7.58 -10.08
C ASP A 7 16.71 6.46 -9.77
N ARG A 8 15.98 6.04 -10.78
CA ARG A 8 15.04 4.93 -10.70
C ARG A 8 15.73 3.60 -10.39
N GLN A 9 16.85 3.29 -11.05
CA GLN A 9 17.66 2.10 -10.79
C GLN A 9 18.33 2.17 -9.43
N TRP A 10 18.79 3.34 -9.02
CA TRP A 10 19.36 3.58 -7.72
C TRP A 10 18.36 3.29 -6.59
N LEU A 11 17.13 3.80 -6.71
CA LEU A 11 16.06 3.54 -5.78
C LEU A 11 15.77 2.03 -5.64
N LEU A 12 15.67 1.33 -6.78
CA LEU A 12 15.47 -0.11 -6.79
C LEU A 12 16.65 -0.86 -6.18
N PHE A 13 17.88 -0.47 -6.50
CA PHE A 13 19.11 -1.04 -5.93
C PHE A 13 19.13 -0.93 -4.41
N LEU A 14 18.89 0.26 -3.86
CA LEU A 14 18.81 0.46 -2.41
C LEU A 14 17.71 -0.41 -1.77
N THR A 15 16.57 -0.51 -2.43
CA THR A 15 15.44 -1.34 -1.96
C THR A 15 15.82 -2.82 -1.86
N LEU A 16 16.70 -3.32 -2.74
CA LEU A 16 17.15 -4.72 -2.78
C LEU A 16 18.30 -5.03 -1.81
N LEU A 17 18.94 -4.03 -1.21
CA LEU A 17 20.01 -4.29 -0.24
C LEU A 17 19.48 -5.04 0.99
N PRO A 18 20.26 -6.00 1.54
CA PRO A 18 19.86 -6.74 2.71
C PRO A 18 19.71 -5.81 3.93
N ASP A 19 18.70 -6.08 4.75
CA ASP A 19 18.38 -5.35 5.98
C ASP A 19 18.06 -3.85 5.79
N VAL A 20 17.99 -3.35 4.56
CA VAL A 20 17.53 -1.99 4.26
C VAL A 20 16.01 -1.97 4.29
N GLY A 21 15.44 -1.62 5.43
CA GLY A 21 14.00 -1.43 5.60
C GLY A 21 13.54 -0.03 5.19
N ARG A 22 12.24 0.22 5.31
CA ARG A 22 11.59 1.50 4.91
C ARG A 22 12.25 2.73 5.56
N LYS A 23 12.51 2.67 6.88
CA LYS A 23 13.16 3.77 7.63
C LYS A 23 14.56 4.06 7.12
N THR A 24 15.36 3.01 6.93
CA THR A 24 16.72 3.15 6.42
C THR A 24 16.72 3.70 5.00
N LEU A 25 15.87 3.16 4.12
CA LEU A 25 15.74 3.61 2.74
C LEU A 25 15.36 5.09 2.68
N ARG A 26 14.33 5.52 3.45
CA ARG A 26 13.92 6.92 3.53
C ARG A 26 15.09 7.80 4.00
N HIS A 27 15.77 7.41 5.06
CA HIS A 27 16.91 8.15 5.58
C HIS A 27 18.04 8.30 4.56
N VAL A 28 18.37 7.23 3.80
CA VAL A 28 19.39 7.28 2.73
C VAL A 28 19.01 8.31 1.66
N LEU A 29 17.77 8.28 1.20
CA LEU A 29 17.28 9.19 0.16
C LEU A 29 17.22 10.66 0.65
N GLU A 30 16.75 10.89 1.88
CA GLU A 30 16.77 12.24 2.50
C GLU A 30 18.20 12.77 2.65
N ARG A 31 19.11 11.93 3.12
CA ARG A 31 20.53 12.32 3.28
C ARG A 31 21.18 12.63 1.94
N GLN A 32 20.93 11.81 0.93
CA GLN A 32 21.40 12.02 -0.44
C GLN A 32 20.92 13.38 -0.97
N GLN A 33 19.65 13.72 -0.77
CA GLN A 33 19.08 14.98 -1.22
C GLN A 33 19.73 16.18 -0.53
N VAL A 34 19.91 16.12 0.79
CA VAL A 34 20.55 17.19 1.58
C VAL A 34 21.99 17.41 1.13
N ARG A 35 22.74 16.33 0.86
CA ARG A 35 24.14 16.41 0.43
C ARG A 35 24.30 16.64 -1.08
N ARG A 36 23.23 16.49 -1.85
CA ARG A 36 23.22 16.59 -3.32
C ARG A 36 24.21 15.60 -3.98
N GLU A 37 24.39 14.42 -3.37
CA GLU A 37 25.30 13.40 -3.86
C GLU A 37 24.63 12.53 -4.93
N THR A 38 25.38 12.17 -5.94
CA THR A 38 24.95 11.19 -6.95
C THR A 38 25.07 9.77 -6.42
N PRO A 39 24.35 8.79 -6.98
CA PRO A 39 24.52 7.38 -6.64
C PRO A 39 25.98 6.90 -6.74
N ALA A 40 26.72 7.38 -7.75
CA ALA A 40 28.11 7.03 -7.96
C ALA A 40 29.04 7.56 -6.86
N GLU A 41 28.78 8.76 -6.34
CA GLU A 41 29.50 9.33 -5.21
C GLU A 41 29.22 8.56 -3.93
N ILE A 42 27.96 8.28 -3.61
CA ILE A 42 27.57 7.50 -2.43
C ILE A 42 28.25 6.12 -2.45
N LEU A 43 28.29 5.46 -3.59
CA LEU A 43 28.94 4.14 -3.71
C LEU A 43 30.48 4.17 -3.48
N ARG A 44 31.10 5.35 -3.50
CA ARG A 44 32.54 5.55 -3.23
C ARG A 44 32.83 5.97 -1.80
N LEU A 45 31.81 6.37 -1.04
CA LEU A 45 31.99 6.81 0.35
C LEU A 45 32.62 5.71 1.21
N PRO A 46 33.42 6.07 2.23
CA PRO A 46 33.93 5.12 3.21
C PRO A 46 32.82 4.41 3.97
N ASP A 47 33.07 3.18 4.45
CA ASP A 47 32.10 2.39 5.20
C ASP A 47 31.63 3.08 6.50
N GLU A 48 32.54 3.82 7.14
CA GLU A 48 32.24 4.62 8.31
C GLU A 48 31.16 5.66 8.00
N THR A 49 31.33 6.45 6.93
CA THR A 49 30.35 7.43 6.47
C THR A 49 29.00 6.77 6.12
N LEU A 50 29.04 5.66 5.40
CA LEU A 50 27.82 4.93 5.03
C LEU A 50 27.09 4.37 6.26
N ARG A 51 27.82 3.98 7.30
CA ARG A 51 27.27 3.48 8.56
C ARG A 51 26.71 4.60 9.43
N GLU A 52 27.49 5.65 9.63
CA GLU A 52 27.14 6.71 10.58
C GLU A 52 26.13 7.70 10.01
N GLU A 53 26.37 8.14 8.76
CA GLU A 53 25.55 9.19 8.16
C GLU A 53 24.35 8.65 7.36
N TYR A 54 24.54 7.54 6.66
CA TYR A 54 23.49 6.89 5.85
C TYR A 54 22.76 5.78 6.61
N ARG A 55 23.24 5.40 7.80
CA ARG A 55 22.67 4.34 8.65
C ARG A 55 22.50 3.01 7.94
N LEU A 56 23.42 2.70 6.99
CA LEU A 56 23.37 1.42 6.31
C LEU A 56 23.74 0.29 7.26
N PRO A 57 22.93 -0.78 7.33
CA PRO A 57 23.21 -1.91 8.18
C PRO A 57 24.45 -2.69 7.70
N PRO A 58 25.14 -3.42 8.60
CA PRO A 58 26.38 -4.12 8.26
C PRO A 58 26.28 -5.10 7.08
N ARG A 59 25.11 -5.77 6.92
CA ARG A 59 24.90 -6.67 5.79
C ARG A 59 24.73 -5.93 4.47
N ALA A 60 24.11 -4.75 4.48
CA ALA A 60 24.02 -3.90 3.30
C ALA A 60 25.42 -3.38 2.89
N LEU A 61 26.24 -2.95 3.85
CA LEU A 61 27.63 -2.53 3.59
C LEU A 61 28.44 -3.65 2.98
N ARG A 62 28.38 -4.86 3.53
CA ARG A 62 29.05 -6.02 2.97
C ARG A 62 28.60 -6.29 1.53
N ALA A 63 27.28 -6.29 1.28
CA ALA A 63 26.75 -6.47 -0.08
C ALA A 63 27.23 -5.40 -1.06
N LEU A 64 27.37 -4.13 -0.60
CA LEU A 64 27.92 -3.04 -1.40
C LEU A 64 29.41 -3.24 -1.76
N ARG A 65 30.20 -3.90 -0.92
CA ARG A 65 31.64 -4.11 -1.18
C ARG A 65 31.91 -5.42 -1.91
N GLU A 66 31.33 -6.50 -1.44
CA GLU A 66 31.65 -7.85 -1.90
C GLU A 66 30.75 -8.31 -3.06
N GLU A 67 29.47 -7.88 -3.09
CA GLU A 67 28.48 -8.35 -4.05
C GLU A 67 28.02 -7.27 -5.04
N ARG A 68 28.66 -6.11 -5.07
CA ARG A 68 28.21 -4.93 -5.82
C ARG A 68 27.88 -5.22 -7.27
N ALA A 69 28.74 -5.89 -8.00
CA ALA A 69 28.53 -6.18 -9.43
C ALA A 69 27.29 -7.07 -9.64
N ALA A 70 27.15 -8.13 -8.83
CA ALA A 70 26.00 -9.03 -8.89
C ALA A 70 24.68 -8.30 -8.54
N ARG A 71 24.70 -7.42 -7.53
CA ARG A 71 23.54 -6.61 -7.12
C ARG A 71 23.12 -5.60 -8.18
N LEU A 72 24.07 -4.97 -8.84
CA LEU A 72 23.80 -4.06 -9.95
C LEU A 72 23.15 -4.82 -11.13
N GLU A 73 23.67 -6.00 -11.45
CA GLU A 73 23.08 -6.84 -12.50
C GLU A 73 21.69 -7.35 -12.13
N GLU A 74 21.47 -7.79 -10.88
CA GLU A 74 20.16 -8.15 -10.36
C GLU A 74 19.17 -6.98 -10.48
N THR A 75 19.60 -5.79 -10.09
CA THR A 75 18.79 -4.55 -10.19
C THR A 75 18.42 -4.24 -11.65
N ALA A 76 19.38 -4.30 -12.56
CA ALA A 76 19.14 -4.04 -13.99
C ALA A 76 18.18 -5.06 -14.59
N ARG A 77 18.31 -6.34 -14.25
CA ARG A 77 17.37 -7.39 -14.67
C ARG A 77 15.97 -7.16 -14.14
N LEU A 78 15.85 -6.82 -12.85
CA LEU A 78 14.57 -6.55 -12.24
C LEU A 78 13.94 -5.27 -12.79
N ASP A 79 14.70 -4.19 -12.99
CA ASP A 79 14.25 -2.94 -13.61
C ASP A 79 13.67 -3.20 -15.01
N ALA A 80 14.43 -3.90 -15.86
CA ALA A 80 13.98 -4.27 -17.21
C ALA A 80 12.71 -5.14 -17.18
N HIS A 81 12.62 -6.06 -16.21
CA HIS A 81 11.47 -6.94 -16.05
C HIS A 81 10.22 -6.16 -15.61
N LEU A 82 10.30 -5.37 -14.55
CA LEU A 82 9.20 -4.55 -14.05
C LEU A 82 8.71 -3.55 -15.12
N THR A 83 9.65 -2.94 -15.85
CA THR A 83 9.32 -2.00 -16.94
C THR A 83 8.54 -2.69 -18.07
N ARG A 84 8.98 -3.89 -18.51
CA ARG A 84 8.25 -4.68 -19.52
C ARG A 84 6.84 -5.05 -19.06
N CYS A 85 6.67 -5.32 -17.79
CA CYS A 85 5.38 -5.65 -17.20
C CYS A 85 4.49 -4.43 -16.94
N GLY A 86 4.96 -3.21 -17.26
CA GLY A 86 4.20 -1.98 -17.00
C GLY A 86 4.14 -1.56 -15.53
N VAL A 87 5.01 -2.12 -14.68
CA VAL A 87 5.11 -1.71 -13.28
C VAL A 87 5.87 -0.40 -13.17
N ARG A 88 5.32 0.54 -12.44
CA ARG A 88 5.98 1.77 -12.01
C ARG A 88 6.33 1.69 -10.53
N TRP A 89 7.33 2.44 -10.10
CA TRP A 89 7.57 2.67 -8.67
C TRP A 89 7.94 4.11 -8.43
N LEU A 90 7.44 4.62 -7.32
CA LEU A 90 7.60 6.00 -6.90
C LEU A 90 8.29 6.02 -5.55
N SER A 91 9.21 6.94 -5.35
CA SER A 91 9.71 7.30 -4.03
C SER A 91 8.85 8.43 -3.45
N PHE A 92 8.97 8.66 -2.16
CA PHE A 92 8.33 9.82 -1.51
C PHE A 92 8.85 11.18 -2.03
N GLN A 93 9.92 11.20 -2.82
CA GLN A 93 10.47 12.40 -3.44
C GLN A 93 9.86 12.71 -4.82
N ASP A 94 9.11 11.76 -5.38
CA ASP A 94 8.45 11.93 -6.67
C ASP A 94 7.18 12.78 -6.53
N ALA A 95 6.97 13.74 -7.42
CA ALA A 95 5.78 14.60 -7.42
C ALA A 95 4.46 13.81 -7.52
N ALA A 96 4.49 12.62 -8.12
CA ALA A 96 3.34 11.73 -8.23
C ALA A 96 3.12 10.83 -6.99
N TYR A 97 3.96 10.95 -5.96
CA TYR A 97 3.76 10.20 -4.72
C TYR A 97 2.55 10.76 -3.97
N PRO A 98 1.63 9.90 -3.48
CA PRO A 98 0.43 10.39 -2.79
C PRO A 98 0.75 11.18 -1.52
N ALA A 99 0.51 12.49 -1.53
CA ALA A 99 0.79 13.38 -0.40
C ALA A 99 0.08 12.94 0.90
N ALA A 100 -1.06 12.27 0.79
CA ALA A 100 -1.79 11.72 1.94
C ALA A 100 -0.97 10.73 2.78
N LEU A 101 0.01 10.06 2.19
CA LEU A 101 0.90 9.13 2.88
C LEU A 101 1.97 9.80 3.72
N GLU A 102 2.26 11.08 3.51
CA GLU A 102 3.24 11.83 4.33
C GLU A 102 2.80 11.94 5.80
N ALA A 103 1.48 11.93 6.05
CA ALA A 103 0.93 11.94 7.40
C ALA A 103 0.99 10.57 8.10
N MET A 104 1.34 9.51 7.38
CA MET A 104 1.45 8.16 7.95
C MET A 104 2.65 8.07 8.91
N PRO A 105 2.54 7.43 10.09
CA PRO A 105 3.64 7.33 11.06
C PRO A 105 4.92 6.72 10.50
N GLU A 106 4.77 5.74 9.62
CA GLU A 106 5.88 5.10 8.91
C GLU A 106 5.56 5.03 7.41
N PRO A 107 5.64 6.17 6.67
CA PRO A 107 5.26 6.18 5.27
C PRO A 107 6.20 5.28 4.45
N PRO A 108 5.68 4.61 3.41
CA PRO A 108 6.52 3.82 2.51
C PRO A 108 7.51 4.73 1.79
N ALA A 109 8.81 4.38 1.84
CA ALA A 109 9.82 5.11 1.08
C ALA A 109 9.65 4.90 -0.43
N VAL A 110 9.04 3.77 -0.82
CA VAL A 110 8.77 3.38 -2.22
C VAL A 110 7.40 2.72 -2.31
N LEU A 111 6.66 3.06 -3.36
CA LEU A 111 5.44 2.38 -3.78
C LEU A 111 5.64 1.75 -5.15
N PHE A 112 5.28 0.49 -5.29
CA PHE A 112 5.19 -0.22 -6.56
C PHE A 112 3.75 -0.22 -7.04
N LEU A 113 3.54 0.14 -8.29
CA LEU A 113 2.25 0.40 -8.90
C LEU A 113 2.10 -0.40 -10.20
N TYR A 114 0.95 -1.07 -10.37
CA TYR A 114 0.62 -1.80 -11.59
C TYR A 114 -0.84 -1.56 -11.96
N GLY A 115 -1.07 -1.00 -13.14
CA GLY A 115 -2.39 -0.67 -13.66
C GLY A 115 -2.68 0.82 -13.79
N ASN A 116 -3.93 1.22 -13.66
CA ASN A 116 -4.41 2.58 -13.91
C ASN A 116 -4.08 3.54 -12.76
N HIS A 117 -3.00 4.31 -12.91
CA HIS A 117 -2.51 5.25 -11.90
C HIS A 117 -3.45 6.43 -11.65
N ALA A 118 -4.28 6.82 -12.63
CA ALA A 118 -5.21 7.93 -12.47
C ALA A 118 -6.26 7.70 -11.38
N LEU A 119 -6.44 6.45 -10.94
CA LEU A 119 -7.34 6.14 -9.82
C LEU A 119 -6.86 6.71 -8.47
N LEU A 120 -5.58 7.08 -8.34
CA LEU A 120 -5.06 7.75 -7.15
C LEU A 120 -5.41 9.25 -7.10
N ASP A 121 -5.74 9.85 -8.24
CA ASP A 121 -6.13 11.27 -8.34
C ASP A 121 -7.62 11.46 -8.08
N GLY A 122 -8.40 10.38 -8.09
CA GLY A 122 -9.83 10.37 -7.90
C GLY A 122 -10.27 10.30 -6.43
N LEU A 123 -11.57 10.38 -6.21
CA LEU A 123 -12.17 10.20 -4.90
C LEU A 123 -12.17 8.71 -4.52
N THR A 124 -11.36 8.34 -3.54
CA THR A 124 -11.24 6.97 -3.07
C THR A 124 -11.89 6.79 -1.70
N VAL A 125 -12.55 5.66 -1.49
CA VAL A 125 -13.19 5.29 -0.21
C VAL A 125 -12.76 3.90 0.21
N ALA A 126 -12.40 3.73 1.48
CA ALA A 126 -12.15 2.43 2.07
C ALA A 126 -13.28 2.01 3.01
N LEU A 127 -13.78 0.79 2.82
CA LEU A 127 -14.77 0.17 3.70
C LEU A 127 -14.06 -0.76 4.69
N LEU A 128 -14.13 -0.45 5.99
CA LEU A 128 -13.47 -1.22 7.03
C LEU A 128 -14.46 -2.06 7.83
N GLY A 129 -14.03 -3.27 8.15
CA GLY A 129 -14.72 -4.16 9.07
C GLY A 129 -13.73 -5.02 9.85
N SER A 130 -14.10 -5.42 11.04
CA SER A 130 -13.32 -6.38 11.83
C SER A 130 -13.21 -7.72 11.10
N HIS A 131 -12.15 -8.48 11.41
CA HIS A 131 -11.96 -9.83 10.83
C HIS A 131 -13.17 -10.75 11.05
N ALA A 132 -13.85 -10.60 12.17
CA ALA A 132 -15.07 -11.34 12.52
C ALA A 132 -16.34 -10.50 12.27
N ILE A 133 -16.38 -9.75 11.17
CA ILE A 133 -17.58 -9.02 10.73
C ILE A 133 -18.74 -9.99 10.56
N SER A 134 -19.94 -9.59 11.00
CA SER A 134 -21.15 -10.42 10.91
C SER A 134 -21.64 -10.59 9.46
N ALA A 135 -22.50 -11.58 9.22
CA ALA A 135 -23.14 -11.75 7.91
C ALA A 135 -24.00 -10.52 7.55
N GLU A 136 -24.69 -9.94 8.53
CA GLU A 136 -25.45 -8.71 8.39
C GLU A 136 -24.55 -7.53 8.03
N GLY A 137 -23.39 -7.39 8.73
CA GLY A 137 -22.40 -6.36 8.40
C GLY A 137 -21.79 -6.52 7.01
N LEU A 138 -21.58 -7.76 6.53
CA LEU A 138 -21.12 -8.00 5.17
C LEU A 138 -22.18 -7.64 4.11
N GLN A 139 -23.47 -7.83 4.42
CA GLN A 139 -24.56 -7.42 3.53
C GLN A 139 -24.69 -5.89 3.46
N GLU A 140 -24.65 -5.21 4.61
CA GLU A 140 -24.63 -3.74 4.67
C GLU A 140 -23.43 -3.16 3.92
N LEU A 141 -22.24 -3.80 4.05
CA LEU A 141 -21.03 -3.39 3.34
C LEU A 141 -21.20 -3.53 1.82
N GLU A 142 -21.81 -4.62 1.34
CA GLU A 142 -22.07 -4.84 -0.09
C GLU A 142 -23.01 -3.77 -0.65
N GLN A 143 -24.12 -3.50 0.01
CA GLN A 143 -25.08 -2.44 -0.38
C GLN A 143 -24.42 -1.06 -0.40
N LEU A 144 -23.60 -0.77 0.61
CA LEU A 144 -22.84 0.48 0.67
C LEU A 144 -21.83 0.59 -0.47
N ALA A 145 -21.08 -0.49 -0.75
CA ALA A 145 -20.12 -0.52 -1.84
C ALA A 145 -20.80 -0.24 -3.20
N GLU A 146 -21.95 -0.87 -3.47
CA GLU A 146 -22.75 -0.64 -4.68
C GLU A 146 -23.20 0.82 -4.79
N SER A 147 -23.72 1.39 -3.71
CA SER A 147 -24.15 2.79 -3.69
C SER A 147 -23.00 3.78 -3.94
N LEU A 148 -21.83 3.56 -3.35
CA LEU A 148 -20.65 4.41 -3.53
C LEU A 148 -20.11 4.31 -4.96
N MET A 149 -20.04 3.12 -5.54
CA MET A 149 -19.62 2.92 -6.93
C MET A 149 -20.60 3.55 -7.93
N ALA A 150 -21.91 3.47 -7.66
CA ALA A 150 -22.92 4.15 -8.48
C ALA A 150 -22.78 5.69 -8.47
N GLN A 151 -22.16 6.24 -7.42
CA GLN A 151 -21.82 7.67 -7.32
C GLN A 151 -20.45 8.01 -7.95
N GLY A 152 -19.78 7.05 -8.57
CA GLY A 152 -18.48 7.24 -9.22
C GLY A 152 -17.27 7.23 -8.29
N LEU A 153 -17.43 6.78 -7.03
CA LEU A 153 -16.32 6.65 -6.09
C LEU A 153 -15.53 5.36 -6.36
N THR A 154 -14.22 5.46 -6.25
CA THR A 154 -13.30 4.32 -6.39
C THR A 154 -13.08 3.65 -5.05
N LEU A 155 -13.32 2.33 -4.97
CA LEU A 155 -13.06 1.58 -3.75
C LEU A 155 -11.57 1.29 -3.58
N LEU A 156 -11.03 1.58 -2.40
CA LEU A 156 -9.69 1.18 -1.99
C LEU A 156 -9.78 -0.07 -1.12
N VAL A 157 -9.31 -1.19 -1.63
CA VAL A 157 -9.58 -2.53 -1.10
C VAL A 157 -8.32 -3.39 -0.95
N SER A 158 -8.48 -4.59 -0.43
CA SER A 158 -7.45 -5.64 -0.42
C SER A 158 -8.06 -7.01 -0.76
N ALA A 159 -7.22 -7.95 -1.18
CA ALA A 159 -7.64 -9.32 -1.46
C ALA A 159 -7.73 -10.22 -0.21
N THR A 160 -7.46 -9.67 0.98
CA THR A 160 -7.48 -10.42 2.25
C THR A 160 -8.42 -9.74 3.25
N GLN A 161 -8.94 -10.47 4.19
CA GLN A 161 -9.97 -10.09 5.16
C GLN A 161 -11.40 -9.97 4.58
N PRO A 162 -12.42 -10.40 5.32
CA PRO A 162 -13.79 -10.56 4.79
C PRO A 162 -14.39 -9.26 4.26
N ALA A 163 -14.23 -8.14 4.97
CA ALA A 163 -14.77 -6.84 4.54
C ALA A 163 -14.18 -6.39 3.19
N TYR A 164 -12.84 -6.41 3.06
CA TYR A 164 -12.19 -6.06 1.80
C TYR A 164 -12.54 -7.01 0.66
N GLN A 165 -12.58 -8.32 0.95
CA GLN A 165 -12.96 -9.31 -0.06
C GLN A 165 -14.38 -9.10 -0.57
N ARG A 166 -15.32 -8.73 0.30
CA ARG A 166 -16.69 -8.43 -0.08
C ARG A 166 -16.76 -7.17 -0.97
N ALA A 167 -16.08 -6.10 -0.59
CA ALA A 167 -16.01 -4.87 -1.37
C ALA A 167 -15.33 -5.10 -2.74
N LEU A 168 -14.21 -5.83 -2.76
CA LEU A 168 -13.50 -6.18 -3.99
C LEU A 168 -14.37 -7.04 -4.92
N LEU A 169 -15.06 -8.05 -4.37
CA LEU A 169 -15.97 -8.89 -5.16
C LEU A 169 -17.09 -8.05 -5.78
N CYS A 170 -17.64 -7.10 -5.01
CA CYS A 170 -18.64 -6.17 -5.50
C CYS A 170 -18.10 -5.34 -6.68
N ALA A 171 -16.91 -4.73 -6.56
CA ALA A 171 -16.30 -3.97 -7.63
C ALA A 171 -16.07 -4.81 -8.90
N VAL A 172 -15.52 -6.02 -8.74
CA VAL A 172 -15.26 -6.95 -9.86
C VAL A 172 -16.55 -7.36 -10.57
N ARG A 173 -17.61 -7.68 -9.82
CA ARG A 173 -18.93 -8.08 -10.38
C ARG A 173 -19.61 -6.96 -11.19
N HIS A 174 -19.41 -5.72 -10.77
CA HIS A 174 -19.99 -4.54 -11.44
C HIS A 174 -19.06 -3.93 -12.49
N GLY A 175 -17.86 -4.48 -12.71
CA GLY A 175 -16.86 -3.89 -13.61
C GLY A 175 -16.42 -2.49 -13.18
N ALA A 176 -16.57 -2.16 -11.90
CA ALA A 176 -16.23 -0.85 -11.36
C ALA A 176 -14.71 -0.73 -11.09
N PRO A 177 -14.13 0.47 -11.26
CA PRO A 177 -12.71 0.69 -10.96
C PRO A 177 -12.42 0.54 -9.46
N TYR A 178 -11.23 0.00 -9.13
CA TYR A 178 -10.79 -0.16 -7.75
C TYR A 178 -9.27 -0.04 -7.60
N VAL A 179 -8.83 0.30 -6.40
CA VAL A 179 -7.41 0.28 -6.01
C VAL A 179 -7.19 -0.88 -5.06
N LEU A 180 -6.32 -1.82 -5.44
CA LEU A 180 -5.98 -3.03 -4.70
C LEU A 180 -4.68 -2.83 -3.92
N ALA A 181 -4.76 -2.62 -2.61
CA ALA A 181 -3.59 -2.58 -1.75
C ALA A 181 -3.13 -3.99 -1.34
N LEU A 182 -1.86 -4.28 -1.57
CA LEU A 182 -1.28 -5.59 -1.32
C LEU A 182 -0.57 -5.66 0.04
N ASP A 183 -0.57 -6.84 0.65
CA ASP A 183 0.18 -7.19 1.86
C ASP A 183 1.51 -7.91 1.57
N ARG A 184 1.97 -7.86 0.33
CA ARG A 184 3.18 -8.49 -0.21
C ARG A 184 3.64 -7.80 -1.48
N GLY A 185 4.79 -8.17 -2.00
CA GLY A 185 5.30 -7.63 -3.27
C GLY A 185 4.43 -7.98 -4.48
N LEU A 186 4.43 -7.12 -5.50
CA LEU A 186 3.64 -7.27 -6.72
C LEU A 186 3.90 -8.59 -7.43
N LEU A 187 5.17 -8.96 -7.67
CA LEU A 187 5.53 -10.21 -8.33
C LEU A 187 5.16 -11.45 -7.49
N ARG A 188 5.12 -11.29 -6.15
CA ARG A 188 4.64 -12.37 -5.27
C ARG A 188 3.13 -12.55 -5.35
N ALA A 189 2.39 -11.46 -5.53
CA ALA A 189 0.93 -11.49 -5.63
C ALA A 189 0.44 -11.98 -6.99
N PHE A 190 0.98 -11.42 -8.08
CA PHE A 190 0.53 -11.64 -9.45
C PHE A 190 1.36 -12.66 -10.25
N GLY A 191 2.45 -13.18 -9.68
CA GLY A 191 3.44 -13.98 -10.42
C GLY A 191 4.42 -13.11 -11.19
N ASP A 192 5.48 -13.72 -11.72
CA ASP A 192 6.53 -12.99 -12.44
C ASP A 192 6.03 -12.36 -13.75
N ASP A 193 5.00 -12.91 -14.38
CA ASP A 193 4.38 -12.40 -15.60
C ASP A 193 3.17 -11.48 -15.37
N LEU A 194 2.83 -11.22 -14.12
CA LEU A 194 1.67 -10.46 -13.65
C LEU A 194 0.30 -11.00 -14.13
N ARG A 195 0.23 -12.30 -14.45
CA ARG A 195 -1.00 -12.95 -14.94
C ARG A 195 -1.77 -13.71 -13.87
N LYS A 196 -1.15 -13.95 -12.71
CA LYS A 196 -1.81 -14.65 -11.62
C LYS A 196 -2.81 -13.73 -10.95
N GLU A 197 -4.09 -14.14 -10.89
CA GLU A 197 -5.10 -13.40 -10.15
C GLU A 197 -4.81 -13.45 -8.64
N PRO A 198 -4.60 -12.29 -7.98
CA PRO A 198 -4.31 -12.22 -6.54
C PRO A 198 -5.56 -12.46 -5.69
N PHE A 199 -6.75 -12.18 -6.22
CA PHE A 199 -8.03 -12.38 -5.55
C PHE A 199 -8.64 -13.73 -5.95
N LYS A 200 -8.49 -14.72 -5.09
CA LYS A 200 -8.90 -16.10 -5.41
C LYS A 200 -10.38 -16.26 -5.76
N GLN A 201 -11.27 -15.47 -5.14
CA GLN A 201 -12.71 -15.51 -5.40
C GLN A 201 -13.06 -15.03 -6.82
N ALA A 202 -12.28 -14.14 -7.40
CA ALA A 202 -12.50 -13.66 -8.78
C ALA A 202 -12.42 -14.81 -9.79
N ARG A 203 -11.61 -15.83 -9.51
CA ARG A 203 -11.49 -17.02 -10.37
C ARG A 203 -12.80 -17.80 -10.54
N VAL A 204 -13.65 -17.80 -9.51
CA VAL A 204 -14.99 -18.43 -9.57
C VAL A 204 -15.87 -17.72 -10.60
N TRP A 205 -15.65 -16.42 -10.78
CA TRP A 205 -16.39 -15.57 -11.71
C TRP A 205 -15.66 -15.38 -13.05
N GLN A 206 -14.54 -16.10 -13.27
CA GLN A 206 -13.68 -15.93 -14.45
C GLN A 206 -13.26 -14.46 -14.68
N ALA A 207 -13.19 -13.69 -13.60
CA ALA A 207 -12.73 -12.30 -13.64
C ALA A 207 -11.22 -12.29 -13.36
N GLU A 208 -10.48 -11.52 -14.14
CA GLU A 208 -9.06 -11.29 -14.00
C GLU A 208 -8.81 -9.82 -13.64
N PHE A 209 -7.68 -9.56 -12.98
CA PHE A 209 -7.26 -8.19 -12.73
C PHE A 209 -7.03 -7.46 -14.05
N ASP A 210 -7.81 -6.43 -14.30
CA ASP A 210 -7.69 -5.59 -15.51
C ASP A 210 -6.88 -4.33 -15.18
N PRO A 211 -5.62 -4.23 -15.65
CA PRO A 211 -4.79 -3.06 -15.40
C PRO A 211 -5.27 -1.76 -16.09
N ALA A 212 -6.23 -1.83 -17.00
CA ALA A 212 -6.84 -0.63 -17.58
C ALA A 212 -7.88 -0.01 -16.63
N HIS A 213 -8.58 -0.80 -15.84
CA HIS A 213 -9.66 -0.38 -14.97
C HIS A 213 -9.32 -0.45 -13.48
N ALA A 214 -8.24 -1.13 -13.10
CA ALA A 214 -7.81 -1.28 -11.71
C ALA A 214 -6.36 -0.88 -11.51
N LEU A 215 -6.01 -0.53 -10.27
CA LEU A 215 -4.65 -0.24 -9.84
C LEU A 215 -4.27 -1.16 -8.69
N ALA A 216 -3.18 -1.91 -8.81
CA ALA A 216 -2.55 -2.59 -7.69
C ALA A 216 -1.40 -1.75 -7.13
N ILE A 217 -1.36 -1.61 -5.78
CA ILE A 217 -0.30 -0.90 -5.07
C ILE A 217 0.36 -1.79 -4.03
N SER A 218 1.69 -1.68 -3.92
CA SER A 218 2.46 -2.42 -2.92
C SER A 218 3.58 -1.56 -2.33
N PRO A 219 3.70 -1.46 -1.01
CA PRO A 219 4.82 -0.83 -0.32
C PRO A 219 5.97 -1.82 -0.04
N PHE A 220 5.87 -3.05 -0.54
CA PHE A 220 6.84 -4.13 -0.32
C PHE A 220 7.72 -4.34 -1.54
N ARG A 221 8.92 -4.91 -1.35
CA ARG A 221 9.79 -5.30 -2.47
C ARG A 221 9.03 -6.21 -3.42
N PRO A 222 9.27 -6.16 -4.73
CA PRO A 222 8.45 -6.88 -5.71
C PRO A 222 8.26 -8.38 -5.44
N ARG A 223 9.27 -9.04 -4.81
CA ARG A 223 9.25 -10.48 -4.51
C ARG A 223 9.03 -10.82 -3.04
N ASP A 224 8.84 -9.81 -2.18
CA ASP A 224 8.59 -10.05 -0.76
C ASP A 224 7.32 -10.87 -0.54
N GLY A 225 7.45 -11.90 0.32
CA GLY A 225 6.31 -12.68 0.79
C GLY A 225 5.50 -11.94 1.85
N TRP A 226 4.41 -12.55 2.24
CA TRP A 226 3.61 -12.09 3.37
C TRP A 226 4.34 -12.28 4.70
N LEU A 227 4.24 -11.28 5.58
CA LEU A 227 4.69 -11.32 6.97
C LEU A 227 3.52 -11.00 7.89
N ALA A 228 3.58 -11.41 9.15
CA ALA A 228 2.51 -11.16 10.12
C ALA A 228 2.16 -9.66 10.30
N SER A 229 3.15 -8.77 10.15
CA SER A 229 2.96 -7.32 10.21
C SER A 229 2.42 -6.70 8.92
N SER A 230 2.52 -7.40 7.78
CA SER A 230 2.18 -6.83 6.46
C SER A 230 0.71 -6.46 6.34
N GLY A 231 -0.19 -7.24 6.97
CA GLY A 231 -1.62 -6.96 6.97
C GLY A 231 -1.98 -5.65 7.66
N LYS A 232 -1.43 -5.42 8.86
CA LYS A 232 -1.64 -4.16 9.60
C LYS A 232 -1.07 -2.97 8.85
N TYR A 233 0.14 -3.12 8.30
CA TYR A 233 0.76 -2.05 7.52
C TYR A 233 -0.05 -1.69 6.26
N ARG A 234 -0.58 -2.68 5.55
CA ARG A 234 -1.50 -2.46 4.43
C ARG A 234 -2.78 -1.74 4.87
N ASP A 235 -3.38 -2.11 6.00
CA ASP A 235 -4.60 -1.45 6.50
C ASP A 235 -4.31 0.01 6.87
N THR A 236 -3.17 0.29 7.49
CA THR A 236 -2.71 1.66 7.73
C THR A 236 -2.51 2.41 6.41
N LEU A 237 -1.84 1.81 5.43
CA LEU A 237 -1.68 2.39 4.09
C LEU A 237 -3.04 2.73 3.45
N ILE A 238 -4.01 1.81 3.51
CA ILE A 238 -5.38 2.03 3.02
C ILE A 238 -6.02 3.21 3.73
N GLY A 239 -5.95 3.25 5.06
CA GLY A 239 -6.57 4.30 5.85
C GLY A 239 -6.03 5.71 5.55
N TYR A 240 -4.72 5.82 5.30
CA TYR A 240 -4.11 7.10 4.95
C TYR A 240 -4.31 7.48 3.49
N LEU A 241 -4.30 6.51 2.58
CA LEU A 241 -4.44 6.76 1.15
C LEU A 241 -5.88 7.07 0.73
N ALA A 242 -6.87 6.48 1.41
CA ALA A 242 -8.28 6.73 1.12
C ALA A 242 -8.66 8.20 1.39
N GLY A 243 -9.44 8.80 0.51
CA GLY A 243 -10.05 10.11 0.74
C GLY A 243 -10.99 10.11 1.94
N ALA A 244 -11.69 8.99 2.16
CA ALA A 244 -12.50 8.73 3.34
C ALA A 244 -12.48 7.25 3.72
N VAL A 245 -12.63 6.98 5.00
CA VAL A 245 -12.81 5.63 5.56
C VAL A 245 -14.22 5.53 6.13
N ILE A 246 -14.95 4.47 5.80
CA ILE A 246 -16.26 4.17 6.39
C ILE A 246 -16.16 2.84 7.15
N VAL A 247 -16.39 2.87 8.45
CA VAL A 247 -16.40 1.67 9.29
C VAL A 247 -17.81 1.08 9.34
N VAL A 248 -17.96 -0.14 8.87
CA VAL A 248 -19.23 -0.86 8.88
C VAL A 248 -19.42 -1.56 10.22
N GLU A 249 -18.46 -2.37 10.65
CA GLU A 249 -18.54 -3.10 11.91
C GLU A 249 -17.16 -3.27 12.54
N ALA A 250 -16.96 -2.72 13.75
CA ALA A 250 -15.75 -2.82 14.53
C ALA A 250 -15.96 -3.58 15.84
N ARG A 251 -15.00 -4.43 16.21
CA ARG A 251 -14.95 -5.04 17.54
C ARG A 251 -14.47 -4.00 18.57
N PRO A 252 -15.02 -4.02 19.80
CA PRO A 252 -14.54 -3.14 20.86
C PRO A 252 -13.06 -3.41 21.13
N ASP A 253 -12.30 -2.35 21.36
CA ASP A 253 -10.85 -2.35 21.61
C ASP A 253 -10.00 -3.10 20.57
N GLY A 254 -10.60 -3.39 19.40
CA GLY A 254 -9.98 -4.08 18.28
C GLY A 254 -9.04 -3.18 17.47
N TYR A 255 -8.30 -3.82 16.55
CA TYR A 255 -7.35 -3.13 15.69
C TYR A 255 -8.02 -2.00 14.84
N ILE A 256 -9.25 -2.22 14.34
CA ILE A 256 -9.98 -1.20 13.56
C ILE A 256 -10.26 0.04 14.40
N VAL A 257 -10.64 -0.12 15.69
CA VAL A 257 -10.83 1.01 16.60
C VAL A 257 -9.53 1.78 16.81
N GLN A 258 -8.41 1.08 17.00
CA GLN A 258 -7.08 1.70 17.17
C GLN A 258 -6.66 2.45 15.90
N LEU A 259 -6.80 1.83 14.73
CA LEU A 259 -6.51 2.46 13.44
C LEU A 259 -7.35 3.72 13.22
N CYS A 260 -8.66 3.67 13.49
CA CYS A 260 -9.53 4.84 13.32
C CYS A 260 -9.17 5.99 14.27
N ARG A 261 -8.79 5.69 15.52
CA ARG A 261 -8.29 6.72 16.45
C ARG A 261 -7.02 7.39 15.92
N GLU A 262 -6.08 6.60 15.40
CA GLU A 262 -4.86 7.11 14.79
C GLU A 262 -5.17 7.99 13.56
N LEU A 263 -6.04 7.52 12.67
CA LEU A 263 -6.46 8.28 11.48
C LEU A 263 -7.09 9.62 11.87
N LEU A 264 -8.01 9.64 12.85
CA LEU A 264 -8.65 10.85 13.36
C LEU A 264 -7.64 11.83 13.96
N GLN A 265 -6.66 11.34 14.74
CA GLN A 265 -5.57 12.17 15.31
C GLN A 265 -4.73 12.85 14.22
N HIS A 266 -4.59 12.21 13.05
CA HIS A 266 -3.88 12.77 11.89
C HIS A 266 -4.81 13.50 10.89
N GLY A 267 -6.03 13.86 11.32
CA GLY A 267 -6.96 14.65 10.51
C GLY A 267 -7.55 13.91 9.30
N ARG A 268 -7.51 12.57 9.32
CA ARG A 268 -8.13 11.77 8.25
C ARG A 268 -9.65 11.67 8.45
N THR A 269 -10.38 11.64 7.35
CA THR A 269 -11.85 11.56 7.38
C THR A 269 -12.29 10.14 7.68
N VAL A 270 -12.95 9.94 8.82
CA VAL A 270 -13.49 8.65 9.25
C VAL A 270 -14.97 8.78 9.51
N TYR A 271 -15.75 7.95 8.84
CA TYR A 271 -17.18 7.76 9.07
C TYR A 271 -17.44 6.44 9.75
N VAL A 272 -18.53 6.35 10.49
CA VAL A 272 -18.98 5.12 11.16
C VAL A 272 -20.46 4.89 10.91
N MET A 273 -20.82 3.69 10.48
CA MET A 273 -22.22 3.29 10.33
C MET A 273 -22.94 3.23 11.67
N THR A 274 -24.14 3.80 11.72
CA THR A 274 -24.92 3.97 12.96
C THR A 274 -26.13 3.07 13.07
N GLN A 275 -26.48 2.31 12.02
CA GLN A 275 -27.72 1.53 11.94
C GLN A 275 -27.88 0.47 13.04
N ARG A 276 -26.78 -0.10 13.55
CA ARG A 276 -26.78 -1.12 14.61
C ARG A 276 -25.92 -0.72 15.82
N LEU A 277 -25.88 0.58 16.12
CA LEU A 277 -24.94 1.12 17.10
C LEU A 277 -25.16 0.55 18.52
N ASP A 278 -26.38 0.17 18.85
CA ASP A 278 -26.75 -0.51 20.10
C ASP A 278 -26.02 -1.86 20.25
N ARG A 279 -25.76 -2.54 19.14
CA ARG A 279 -25.11 -3.88 19.10
C ARG A 279 -23.62 -3.82 18.74
N LEU A 280 -23.12 -2.66 18.36
CA LEU A 280 -21.75 -2.47 17.86
C LEU A 280 -20.92 -1.53 18.77
N PRO A 281 -20.47 -2.01 19.94
CA PRO A 281 -19.72 -1.17 20.88
C PRO A 281 -18.40 -0.63 20.31
N GLY A 282 -17.76 -1.34 19.37
CA GLY A 282 -16.57 -0.83 18.68
C GLY A 282 -16.88 0.37 17.78
N ASN A 283 -18.03 0.38 17.08
CA ASN A 283 -18.48 1.55 16.31
C ASN A 283 -18.73 2.74 17.24
N ARG A 284 -19.34 2.51 18.41
CA ARG A 284 -19.54 3.55 19.43
C ARG A 284 -18.23 4.16 19.89
N GLN A 285 -17.22 3.33 20.17
CA GLN A 285 -15.88 3.81 20.56
C GLN A 285 -15.23 4.69 19.48
N ILE A 286 -15.48 4.41 18.20
CA ILE A 286 -14.94 5.20 17.09
C ILE A 286 -15.68 6.54 16.98
N LEU A 287 -17.00 6.55 17.19
CA LEU A 287 -17.78 7.79 17.27
C LEU A 287 -17.34 8.68 18.44
N GLU A 288 -17.15 8.10 19.62
CA GLU A 288 -16.64 8.80 20.81
C GLU A 288 -15.25 9.38 20.58
N ALA A 289 -14.46 8.78 19.70
CA ALA A 289 -13.14 9.27 19.28
C ALA A 289 -13.21 10.43 18.27
N GLY A 290 -14.40 10.82 17.80
CA GLY A 290 -14.61 11.98 16.91
C GLY A 290 -14.91 11.63 15.45
N ALA A 291 -15.21 10.37 15.13
CA ALA A 291 -15.66 10.02 13.78
C ALA A 291 -17.05 10.60 13.47
N THR A 292 -17.33 10.84 12.19
CA THR A 292 -18.62 11.33 11.74
C THR A 292 -19.62 10.17 11.62
N PRO A 293 -20.85 10.30 12.18
CA PRO A 293 -21.89 9.31 11.99
C PRO A 293 -22.28 9.22 10.52
N PHE A 294 -22.48 8.00 10.02
CA PHE A 294 -22.89 7.72 8.66
C PHE A 294 -24.14 6.83 8.65
N THR A 295 -25.19 7.31 7.98
CA THR A 295 -26.39 6.54 7.72
C THR A 295 -26.60 6.51 6.22
N PRO A 296 -26.49 5.33 5.56
CA PRO A 296 -26.79 5.20 4.14
C PRO A 296 -28.20 5.73 3.87
N GLN A 297 -28.36 6.50 2.81
CA GLN A 297 -29.68 6.87 2.31
C GLN A 297 -30.32 5.62 1.70
N ALA A 298 -31.57 5.36 2.05
CA ALA A 298 -32.37 4.25 1.55
C ALA A 298 -32.63 4.35 0.04
#